data_13268d6c21f32bc1844f373e87072f57
#
_entry.id   13268d6c21f32bc1844f373e87072f57
#
_cell.length_a   1.000
_cell.length_b   1.000
_cell.length_c   1.000
_cell.angle_alpha   90.00
_cell.angle_beta   90.00
_cell.angle_gamma   90.00
#
_symmetry.space_group_name_H-M   'P 1'
#
loop_
_entity.id
_entity.type
_entity.pdbx_description
1 polymer ?
#
loop_
_entity_poly.entity_id
_entity_poly.type
_entity_poly.pdbx_seq_one_letter_code
_entity_poly.pdbx_strand_id
1 'polypeptide(L)'
;DRVEGVVLDEAAIERHLLETVTPGRFGSATDPDDDFRISLAGAQEKDAFLRWNGQWMKPRGATPTTHIFKLPLGLIGGRQADFTTSVDNEWLCLRIFKAFGLPTAQAEIATFGQQRVLVVERFDRLVASNGMQLLRLMQEDFCQATGTSPLIKYENEGGPGLMAIFTLAQQSLDAQRDLRTLMASQILFWMLRAPDGHAKNFSIQLQAGMAGRFRLTPIYDVMSALPVMGDSPNQWAPQEIKLAMALLGKNRHYHV
;
A
#
# COMPACT_ATOMS: atom_id res chain seq x y z
N ASP A 1 24.01 0.77 -11.51
CA ASP A 1 24.91 0.16 -10.51
C ASP A 1 24.52 -1.30 -10.30
N ARG A 2 25.48 -2.13 -9.88
CA ARG A 2 25.25 -3.55 -9.60
C ARG A 2 24.37 -3.67 -8.34
N VAL A 3 23.49 -4.72 -8.31
CA VAL A 3 22.68 -5.00 -7.13
C VAL A 3 23.59 -5.50 -5.99
N GLU A 4 23.50 -4.85 -4.83
CA GLU A 4 24.31 -5.13 -3.64
C GLU A 4 23.41 -5.29 -2.40
N GLY A 5 23.73 -6.22 -1.52
CA GLY A 5 22.99 -6.44 -0.29
C GLY A 5 23.60 -7.54 0.57
N VAL A 6 23.15 -7.63 1.80
CA VAL A 6 23.50 -8.68 2.75
C VAL A 6 22.38 -9.70 2.79
N VAL A 7 22.69 -10.96 2.55
CA VAL A 7 21.71 -12.06 2.62
C VAL A 7 21.17 -12.15 4.05
N LEU A 8 19.85 -12.24 4.15
CA LEU A 8 19.13 -12.44 5.40
C LEU A 8 18.59 -13.86 5.45
N ASP A 9 18.84 -14.54 6.56
CA ASP A 9 18.13 -15.74 6.92
C ASP A 9 16.78 -15.40 7.60
N GLU A 10 15.97 -16.41 7.83
CA GLU A 10 14.64 -16.24 8.43
C GLU A 10 14.71 -15.56 9.81
N ALA A 11 15.69 -15.93 10.64
CA ALA A 11 15.87 -15.36 11.98
C ALA A 11 16.29 -13.89 11.94
N ALA A 12 17.08 -13.49 10.92
CA ALA A 12 17.44 -12.08 10.72
C ALA A 12 16.22 -11.26 10.29
N ILE A 13 15.38 -11.78 9.37
CA ILE A 13 14.13 -11.13 8.97
C ILE A 13 13.20 -10.97 10.18
N GLU A 14 12.99 -12.03 10.97
CA GLU A 14 12.16 -11.97 12.17
C GLU A 14 12.64 -10.86 13.14
N ARG A 15 13.95 -10.77 13.39
CA ARG A 15 14.51 -9.72 14.25
C ARG A 15 14.19 -8.31 13.71
N HIS A 16 14.37 -8.06 12.42
CA HIS A 16 14.04 -6.79 11.81
C HIS A 16 12.56 -6.44 11.97
N LEU A 17 11.67 -7.42 11.73
CA LEU A 17 10.23 -7.23 11.90
C LEU A 17 9.84 -6.93 13.36
N LEU A 18 10.46 -7.61 14.34
CA LEU A 18 10.24 -7.33 15.76
C LEU A 18 10.74 -5.94 16.17
N GLU A 19 11.85 -5.49 15.61
CA GLU A 19 12.40 -4.15 15.86
C GLU A 19 11.46 -3.04 15.33
N THR A 20 10.73 -3.31 14.24
CA THR A 20 9.77 -2.38 13.66
C THR A 20 8.56 -2.14 14.57
N VAL A 21 8.10 -3.16 15.32
CA VAL A 21 6.92 -3.04 16.22
C VAL A 21 7.26 -2.66 17.66
N THR A 22 8.53 -2.54 18.03
CA THR A 22 8.93 -2.24 19.42
C THR A 22 8.90 -0.73 19.66
N PRO A 23 7.98 -0.19 20.51
CA PRO A 23 7.95 1.24 20.83
C PRO A 23 9.22 1.65 21.58
N GLY A 24 9.85 2.74 21.18
CA GLY A 24 10.91 3.40 21.96
C GLY A 24 12.34 3.30 21.42
N ARG A 25 12.59 2.64 20.32
CA ARG A 25 13.92 2.63 19.68
C ARG A 25 14.14 3.71 18.60
N PHE A 26 13.47 4.83 18.70
CA PHE A 26 13.89 6.02 17.99
C PHE A 26 15.19 6.54 18.63
N GLY A 27 16.34 6.12 18.14
CA GLY A 27 17.61 6.73 18.49
C GLY A 27 18.71 5.87 19.08
N SER A 28 18.57 4.56 19.25
CA SER A 28 19.71 3.70 19.60
C SER A 28 20.25 2.96 18.38
N ALA A 29 20.89 3.67 17.46
CA ALA A 29 21.77 3.03 16.50
C ALA A 29 22.95 2.45 17.30
N THR A 30 22.95 1.14 17.51
CA THR A 30 24.09 0.42 18.10
C THR A 30 25.11 0.00 17.03
N ASP A 31 24.79 0.23 15.76
CA ASP A 31 25.67 -0.04 14.63
C ASP A 31 25.78 1.23 13.75
N PRO A 32 26.98 1.82 13.57
CA PRO A 32 27.20 2.96 12.67
C PRO A 32 26.85 2.66 11.20
N ASP A 33 26.76 1.39 10.81
CA ASP A 33 26.37 0.94 9.47
C ASP A 33 24.83 0.72 9.33
N ASP A 34 24.03 0.97 10.37
CA ASP A 34 22.58 0.71 10.38
C ASP A 34 21.74 1.92 9.94
N ASP A 35 22.25 2.72 9.01
CA ASP A 35 21.55 3.85 8.39
C ASP A 35 20.41 3.44 7.41
N PHE A 36 20.04 2.14 7.42
CA PHE A 36 18.99 1.63 6.55
C PHE A 36 17.61 1.91 7.15
N ARG A 37 17.14 3.15 6.99
CA ARG A 37 15.76 3.53 7.30
C ARG A 37 14.99 3.74 6.01
N ILE A 38 14.03 2.86 5.76
CA ILE A 38 13.07 3.07 4.68
C ILE A 38 11.85 3.79 5.28
N SER A 39 11.66 5.04 4.87
CA SER A 39 10.41 5.75 5.17
C SER A 39 9.35 5.30 4.17
N LEU A 40 8.46 4.40 4.61
CA LEU A 40 7.29 3.99 3.85
C LEU A 40 6.07 4.74 4.38
N ALA A 41 5.31 5.36 3.47
CA ALA A 41 4.10 6.08 3.85
C ALA A 41 3.01 5.13 4.37
N GLY A 42 2.23 5.57 5.37
CA GLY A 42 1.08 4.85 5.93
C GLY A 42 1.21 4.56 7.42
N ALA A 43 0.08 4.31 8.09
CA ALA A 43 -0.01 4.13 9.54
C ALA A 43 0.36 2.71 10.02
N GLN A 44 0.33 1.72 9.12
CA GLN A 44 0.67 0.33 9.45
C GLN A 44 2.17 0.16 9.59
N GLU A 45 2.60 -0.58 10.60
CA GLU A 45 3.99 -0.99 10.77
C GLU A 45 4.45 -1.86 9.60
N LYS A 46 5.56 -1.49 8.98
CA LYS A 46 6.05 -2.13 7.78
C LYS A 46 7.54 -1.97 7.62
N ASP A 47 8.16 -2.97 7.01
CA ASP A 47 9.55 -2.96 6.59
C ASP A 47 9.65 -3.29 5.11
N ALA A 48 10.83 -3.21 4.51
CA ALA A 48 11.01 -3.56 3.11
C ALA A 48 12.37 -4.19 2.87
N PHE A 49 12.37 -5.27 2.09
CA PHE A 49 13.56 -6.02 1.75
C PHE A 49 13.75 -6.16 0.25
N LEU A 50 14.96 -6.50 -0.13
CA LEU A 50 15.33 -6.89 -1.47
C LEU A 50 15.17 -8.41 -1.63
N ARG A 51 14.45 -8.86 -2.65
CA ARG A 51 14.51 -10.25 -3.12
C ARG A 51 15.31 -10.29 -4.42
N TRP A 52 16.46 -10.98 -4.37
CA TRP A 52 17.34 -11.07 -5.51
C TRP A 52 17.89 -12.48 -5.65
N ASN A 53 17.82 -13.05 -6.85
CA ASN A 53 18.21 -14.44 -7.14
C ASN A 53 17.59 -15.47 -6.16
N GLY A 54 16.33 -15.26 -5.76
CA GLY A 54 15.61 -16.12 -4.84
C GLY A 54 15.94 -15.93 -3.35
N GLN A 55 16.88 -15.05 -3.01
CA GLN A 55 17.28 -14.78 -1.63
C GLN A 55 16.72 -13.45 -1.12
N TRP A 56 16.37 -13.41 0.16
CA TRP A 56 16.09 -12.17 0.86
C TRP A 56 17.38 -11.49 1.30
N MET A 57 17.42 -10.17 1.13
CA MET A 57 18.61 -9.38 1.42
C MET A 57 18.23 -8.02 2.03
N LYS A 58 19.08 -7.51 2.91
CA LYS A 58 19.14 -6.10 3.28
C LYS A 58 19.92 -5.38 2.18
N PRO A 59 19.32 -4.47 1.40
CA PRO A 59 20.03 -3.80 0.32
C PRO A 59 21.11 -2.87 0.88
N ARG A 60 22.16 -2.63 0.08
CA ARG A 60 23.26 -1.69 0.37
C ARG A 60 23.38 -0.62 -0.69
N GLY A 61 23.91 0.54 -0.30
CA GLY A 61 24.15 1.67 -1.20
C GLY A 61 22.86 2.12 -1.91
N ALA A 62 22.92 2.26 -3.23
CA ALA A 62 21.80 2.71 -4.06
C ALA A 62 20.81 1.59 -4.45
N THR A 63 21.06 0.34 -4.05
CA THR A 63 20.20 -0.81 -4.36
C THR A 63 18.83 -0.63 -3.73
N PRO A 64 17.72 -0.69 -4.49
CA PRO A 64 16.38 -0.52 -3.92
C PRO A 64 15.86 -1.83 -3.32
N THR A 65 14.86 -1.71 -2.43
CA THR A 65 14.04 -2.84 -2.00
C THR A 65 13.05 -3.24 -3.09
N THR A 66 12.64 -4.51 -3.09
CA THR A 66 11.69 -5.08 -4.05
C THR A 66 10.36 -5.48 -3.44
N HIS A 67 10.29 -5.67 -2.13
CA HIS A 67 9.08 -6.10 -1.43
C HIS A 67 8.88 -5.28 -0.18
N ILE A 68 7.60 -5.07 0.17
CA ILE A 68 7.16 -4.43 1.40
C ILE A 68 6.56 -5.54 2.28
N PHE A 69 6.95 -5.57 3.55
CA PHE A 69 6.45 -6.49 4.55
C PHE A 69 5.55 -5.71 5.49
N LYS A 70 4.27 -6.05 5.51
CA LYS A 70 3.26 -5.41 6.36
C LYS A 70 2.93 -6.33 7.53
N LEU A 71 3.09 -5.82 8.74
CA LEU A 71 2.74 -6.51 9.97
C LEU A 71 1.25 -6.34 10.30
N PRO A 72 0.66 -7.20 11.14
CA PRO A 72 -0.70 -7.00 11.61
C PRO A 72 -0.87 -5.64 12.29
N LEU A 73 -2.01 -4.98 12.01
CA LEU A 73 -2.31 -3.67 12.59
C LEU A 73 -2.61 -3.70 14.09
N GLY A 74 -2.98 -4.85 14.63
CA GLY A 74 -3.36 -4.97 16.03
C GLY A 74 -4.70 -4.29 16.36
N LEU A 75 -4.78 -3.68 17.55
CA LEU A 75 -5.97 -2.97 18.02
C LEU A 75 -5.91 -1.50 17.61
N ILE A 76 -6.94 -0.99 16.93
CA ILE A 76 -6.94 0.33 16.34
C ILE A 76 -8.04 1.23 16.90
N GLY A 77 -7.67 2.52 17.03
CA GLY A 77 -8.59 3.60 17.38
C GLY A 77 -9.08 3.58 18.82
N GLY A 78 -9.91 4.56 19.17
CA GLY A 78 -10.44 4.71 20.53
C GLY A 78 -11.31 3.54 21.00
N ARG A 79 -11.88 2.78 20.06
CA ARG A 79 -12.67 1.57 20.35
C ARG A 79 -11.85 0.30 20.41
N GLN A 80 -10.54 0.35 20.15
CA GLN A 80 -9.66 -0.82 20.10
C GLN A 80 -10.19 -1.93 19.16
N ALA A 81 -10.64 -1.54 17.96
CA ALA A 81 -11.11 -2.49 16.96
C ALA A 81 -10.00 -3.48 16.57
N ASP A 82 -10.33 -4.75 16.51
CA ASP A 82 -9.35 -5.83 16.33
C ASP A 82 -9.00 -6.05 14.86
N PHE A 83 -7.85 -5.50 14.46
CA PHE A 83 -7.23 -5.70 13.14
C PHE A 83 -6.05 -6.67 13.16
N THR A 84 -5.97 -7.55 14.13
CA THR A 84 -4.91 -8.58 14.19
C THR A 84 -4.90 -9.50 12.95
N THR A 85 -6.05 -9.62 12.25
CA THR A 85 -6.19 -10.37 11.00
C THR A 85 -5.99 -9.50 9.75
N SER A 86 -5.45 -8.28 9.88
CA SER A 86 -5.30 -7.35 8.74
C SER A 86 -4.47 -7.90 7.58
N VAL A 87 -3.47 -8.74 7.86
CA VAL A 87 -2.65 -9.44 6.85
C VAL A 87 -3.53 -10.32 5.95
N ASP A 88 -4.39 -11.13 6.54
CA ASP A 88 -5.32 -12.00 5.81
C ASP A 88 -6.40 -11.19 5.09
N ASN A 89 -6.88 -10.13 5.72
CA ASN A 89 -7.89 -9.23 5.17
C ASN A 89 -7.39 -8.54 3.90
N GLU A 90 -6.24 -7.88 3.95
CA GLU A 90 -5.68 -7.21 2.76
C GLU A 90 -5.37 -8.22 1.65
N TRP A 91 -4.77 -9.37 1.99
CA TRP A 91 -4.52 -10.42 1.03
C TRP A 91 -5.81 -10.89 0.33
N LEU A 92 -6.87 -11.16 1.11
CA LEU A 92 -8.15 -11.60 0.57
C LEU A 92 -8.80 -10.52 -0.31
N CYS A 93 -8.78 -9.26 0.12
CA CYS A 93 -9.30 -8.15 -0.67
C CYS A 93 -8.58 -8.04 -2.03
N LEU A 94 -7.25 -8.11 -2.06
CA LEU A 94 -6.49 -8.09 -3.30
C LEU A 94 -6.82 -9.30 -4.19
N ARG A 95 -7.03 -10.49 -3.63
CA ARG A 95 -7.47 -11.68 -4.36
C ARG A 95 -8.86 -11.50 -4.96
N ILE A 96 -9.79 -10.87 -4.23
CA ILE A 96 -11.13 -10.55 -4.74
C ILE A 96 -11.02 -9.58 -5.92
N PHE A 97 -10.30 -8.48 -5.78
CA PHE A 97 -10.08 -7.52 -6.87
C PHE A 97 -9.51 -8.21 -8.12
N LYS A 98 -8.51 -9.08 -7.94
CA LYS A 98 -7.91 -9.87 -9.02
C LYS A 98 -8.94 -10.80 -9.68
N ALA A 99 -9.82 -11.44 -8.91
CA ALA A 99 -10.87 -12.31 -9.43
C ALA A 99 -11.91 -11.55 -10.28
N PHE A 100 -12.12 -10.26 -9.99
CA PHE A 100 -12.92 -9.36 -10.83
C PHE A 100 -12.15 -8.78 -12.03
N GLY A 101 -10.93 -9.27 -12.30
CA GLY A 101 -10.12 -8.88 -13.45
C GLY A 101 -9.39 -7.54 -13.31
N LEU A 102 -9.33 -6.97 -12.11
CA LEU A 102 -8.59 -5.72 -11.87
C LEU A 102 -7.09 -6.00 -11.67
N PRO A 103 -6.20 -5.13 -12.17
CA PRO A 103 -4.79 -5.23 -11.89
C PRO A 103 -4.53 -4.90 -10.41
N THR A 104 -3.93 -5.84 -9.69
CA THR A 104 -3.58 -5.69 -8.27
C THR A 104 -2.09 -5.89 -8.04
N ALA A 105 -1.54 -5.27 -7.00
CA ALA A 105 -0.21 -5.61 -6.50
C ALA A 105 -0.15 -7.12 -6.19
N GLN A 106 0.99 -7.74 -6.51
CA GLN A 106 1.23 -9.13 -6.15
C GLN A 106 1.51 -9.19 -4.65
N ALA A 107 0.78 -10.04 -3.95
CA ALA A 107 0.93 -10.18 -2.51
C ALA A 107 0.78 -11.65 -2.10
N GLU A 108 1.60 -12.07 -1.13
CA GLU A 108 1.55 -13.39 -0.51
C GLU A 108 1.63 -13.25 1.01
N ILE A 109 1.07 -14.21 1.73
CA ILE A 109 1.23 -14.30 3.18
C ILE A 109 2.44 -15.18 3.45
N ALA A 110 3.36 -14.68 4.27
CA ALA A 110 4.54 -15.42 4.71
C ALA A 110 4.68 -15.37 6.24
N THR A 111 5.45 -16.32 6.78
CA THR A 111 5.78 -16.34 8.19
C THR A 111 7.29 -16.45 8.34
N PHE A 112 7.87 -15.59 9.17
CA PHE A 112 9.29 -15.59 9.50
C PHE A 112 9.40 -15.72 11.02
N GLY A 113 9.84 -16.90 11.48
CA GLY A 113 9.76 -17.27 12.90
C GLY A 113 8.33 -17.21 13.42
N GLN A 114 8.04 -16.26 14.31
CA GLN A 114 6.68 -16.03 14.85
C GLN A 114 5.94 -14.86 14.14
N GLN A 115 6.58 -14.19 13.20
CA GLN A 115 6.01 -13.01 12.54
C GLN A 115 5.26 -13.41 11.26
N ARG A 116 3.93 -13.29 11.29
CA ARG A 116 3.06 -13.46 10.12
C ARG A 116 2.91 -12.10 9.43
N VAL A 117 3.23 -12.02 8.15
CA VAL A 117 3.26 -10.77 7.38
C VAL A 117 2.61 -10.92 6.02
N LEU A 118 2.12 -9.79 5.47
CA LEU A 118 1.81 -9.66 4.07
C LEU A 118 3.06 -9.17 3.33
N VAL A 119 3.56 -9.97 2.41
CA VAL A 119 4.68 -9.62 1.54
C VAL A 119 4.11 -9.11 0.23
N VAL A 120 4.31 -7.83 -0.06
CA VAL A 120 3.80 -7.17 -1.26
C VAL A 120 4.96 -6.86 -2.19
N GLU A 121 4.90 -7.39 -3.42
CA GLU A 121 5.87 -7.06 -4.45
C GLU A 121 5.70 -5.62 -4.93
N ARG A 122 6.79 -4.89 -5.01
CA ARG A 122 6.79 -3.50 -5.48
C ARG A 122 6.70 -3.45 -7.00
N PHE A 123 5.59 -2.97 -7.52
CA PHE A 123 5.37 -2.79 -8.96
C PHE A 123 6.18 -1.63 -9.56
N ASP A 124 6.78 -0.77 -8.73
CA ASP A 124 7.66 0.33 -9.13
C ASP A 124 9.14 -0.10 -9.23
N ARG A 125 9.38 -1.42 -9.37
CA ARG A 125 10.71 -2.01 -9.58
C ARG A 125 10.72 -2.82 -10.85
N LEU A 126 11.81 -2.70 -11.59
CA LEU A 126 12.00 -3.43 -12.85
C LEU A 126 13.43 -3.96 -12.93
N VAL A 127 13.58 -5.24 -13.19
CA VAL A 127 14.89 -5.80 -13.53
C VAL A 127 15.24 -5.35 -14.95
N ALA A 128 16.39 -4.72 -15.11
CA ALA A 128 16.87 -4.28 -16.42
C ALA A 128 17.08 -5.48 -17.37
N SER A 129 17.05 -5.23 -18.66
CA SER A 129 17.19 -6.27 -19.69
C SER A 129 18.50 -7.07 -19.62
N ASN A 130 19.53 -6.51 -19.00
CA ASN A 130 20.81 -7.20 -18.76
C ASN A 130 20.75 -8.18 -17.56
N GLY A 131 19.64 -8.22 -16.80
CA GLY A 131 19.48 -9.08 -15.63
C GLY A 131 20.34 -8.73 -14.42
N MET A 132 21.10 -7.64 -14.46
CA MET A 132 22.10 -7.29 -13.43
C MET A 132 21.74 -6.05 -12.62
N GLN A 133 20.75 -5.29 -13.06
CA GLN A 133 20.37 -4.01 -12.46
C GLN A 133 18.90 -4.00 -12.10
N LEU A 134 18.58 -3.31 -11.01
CA LEU A 134 17.23 -3.07 -10.58
C LEU A 134 16.90 -1.58 -10.72
N LEU A 135 15.91 -1.28 -11.54
CA LEU A 135 15.47 0.07 -11.85
C LEU A 135 14.32 0.47 -10.93
N ARG A 136 14.29 1.75 -10.55
CA ARG A 136 13.15 2.39 -9.90
C ARG A 136 12.30 3.06 -10.96
N LEU A 137 11.04 2.69 -11.05
CA LEU A 137 10.07 3.35 -11.91
C LEU A 137 9.46 4.52 -11.15
N MET A 138 9.30 5.64 -11.82
CA MET A 138 8.72 6.84 -11.21
C MET A 138 7.22 6.64 -11.02
N GLN A 139 6.74 6.87 -9.80
CA GLN A 139 5.31 6.87 -9.50
C GLN A 139 4.95 8.05 -8.61
N GLU A 140 3.69 8.45 -8.69
CA GLU A 140 3.07 9.45 -7.82
C GLU A 140 1.71 8.94 -7.37
N ASP A 141 1.39 9.09 -6.07
CA ASP A 141 0.01 8.94 -5.63
C ASP A 141 -0.85 10.12 -6.10
N PHE A 142 -2.19 10.00 -6.06
CA PHE A 142 -3.04 11.08 -6.56
C PHE A 142 -3.00 12.35 -5.71
N CYS A 143 -2.55 12.32 -4.46
CA CYS A 143 -2.24 13.55 -3.74
C CYS A 143 -1.03 14.27 -4.39
N GLN A 144 0.05 13.53 -4.68
CA GLN A 144 1.23 14.07 -5.34
C GLN A 144 0.87 14.58 -6.75
N ALA A 145 0.17 13.77 -7.54
CA ALA A 145 -0.20 14.09 -8.92
C ALA A 145 -1.15 15.29 -9.04
N THR A 146 -1.89 15.62 -7.98
CA THR A 146 -2.78 16.81 -7.90
C THR A 146 -2.18 17.98 -7.12
N GLY A 147 -0.94 17.85 -6.63
CA GLY A 147 -0.30 18.87 -5.79
C GLY A 147 -0.97 19.06 -4.42
N THR A 148 -1.65 18.02 -3.92
CA THR A 148 -2.35 18.07 -2.64
C THR A 148 -1.44 17.58 -1.51
N SER A 149 -1.48 18.26 -0.35
CA SER A 149 -0.72 17.83 0.83
C SER A 149 -1.12 16.41 1.26
N PRO A 150 -0.16 15.54 1.63
CA PRO A 150 -0.46 14.20 2.15
C PRO A 150 -1.23 14.22 3.48
N LEU A 151 -1.30 15.36 4.17
CA LEU A 151 -2.03 15.54 5.43
C LEU A 151 -3.55 15.66 5.22
N ILE A 152 -4.00 16.02 4.01
CA ILE A 152 -5.40 16.16 3.64
C ILE A 152 -5.77 15.15 2.55
N LYS A 153 -5.52 13.87 2.81
CA LYS A 153 -5.71 12.78 1.84
C LYS A 153 -7.16 12.34 1.63
N TYR A 154 -8.05 12.66 2.58
CA TYR A 154 -9.47 12.33 2.51
C TYR A 154 -10.28 13.47 1.85
N GLU A 155 -11.27 13.11 1.04
CA GLU A 155 -12.12 14.09 0.34
C GLU A 155 -12.87 15.00 1.30
N ASN A 156 -13.38 14.48 2.42
CA ASN A 156 -14.07 15.27 3.43
C ASN A 156 -13.17 16.28 4.18
N GLU A 157 -11.87 16.10 4.11
CA GLU A 157 -10.85 17.01 4.65
C GLU A 157 -10.32 18.02 3.62
N GLY A 158 -10.83 17.95 2.38
CA GLY A 158 -10.41 18.80 1.27
C GLY A 158 -9.41 18.14 0.32
N GLY A 159 -9.15 16.84 0.47
CA GLY A 159 -8.31 16.05 -0.43
C GLY A 159 -8.98 15.74 -1.78
N PRO A 160 -8.25 15.13 -2.71
CA PRO A 160 -8.79 14.78 -4.02
C PRO A 160 -9.90 13.75 -3.88
N GLY A 161 -11.08 14.10 -4.37
CA GLY A 161 -12.20 13.17 -4.50
C GLY A 161 -12.19 12.44 -5.84
N LEU A 162 -13.15 11.53 -6.01
CA LEU A 162 -13.26 10.66 -7.18
C LEU A 162 -13.30 11.44 -8.51
N MET A 163 -13.96 12.59 -8.54
CA MET A 163 -14.04 13.43 -9.77
C MET A 163 -12.67 14.00 -10.16
N ALA A 164 -11.86 14.44 -9.20
CA ALA A 164 -10.50 14.93 -9.47
C ALA A 164 -9.61 13.81 -10.03
N ILE A 165 -9.70 12.60 -9.42
CA ILE A 165 -8.98 11.41 -9.87
C ILE A 165 -9.40 11.02 -11.30
N PHE A 166 -10.68 11.01 -11.60
CA PHE A 166 -11.19 10.71 -12.95
C PHE A 166 -10.75 11.74 -13.98
N THR A 167 -10.79 13.03 -13.64
CA THR A 167 -10.34 14.10 -14.54
C THR A 167 -8.86 13.92 -14.91
N LEU A 168 -8.03 13.58 -13.94
CA LEU A 168 -6.62 13.29 -14.22
C LEU A 168 -6.47 11.99 -15.04
N ALA A 169 -7.16 10.91 -14.68
CA ALA A 169 -7.08 9.63 -15.37
C ALA A 169 -7.52 9.68 -16.84
N GLN A 170 -8.35 10.65 -17.24
CA GLN A 170 -8.67 10.91 -18.66
C GLN A 170 -7.45 11.25 -19.51
N GLN A 171 -6.34 11.70 -18.88
CA GLN A 171 -5.09 12.04 -19.55
C GLN A 171 -4.11 10.85 -19.62
N SER A 172 -4.49 9.69 -19.06
CA SER A 172 -3.70 8.47 -19.12
C SER A 172 -3.47 8.00 -20.56
N LEU A 173 -2.36 7.27 -20.76
CA LEU A 173 -2.09 6.57 -22.02
C LEU A 173 -3.15 5.53 -22.39
N ASP A 174 -3.86 4.99 -21.42
CA ASP A 174 -4.95 4.05 -21.60
C ASP A 174 -6.16 4.48 -20.74
N ALA A 175 -6.66 5.68 -21.04
CA ALA A 175 -7.70 6.33 -20.25
C ALA A 175 -8.96 5.47 -20.07
N GLN A 176 -9.37 4.75 -21.12
CA GLN A 176 -10.57 3.91 -21.05
C GLN A 176 -10.41 2.75 -20.06
N ARG A 177 -9.25 2.08 -20.06
CA ARG A 177 -8.94 1.01 -19.13
C ARG A 177 -8.80 1.54 -17.70
N ASP A 178 -8.08 2.64 -17.54
CA ASP A 178 -7.78 3.20 -16.22
C ASP A 178 -9.05 3.75 -15.55
N LEU A 179 -9.93 4.44 -16.31
CA LEU A 179 -11.24 4.88 -15.81
C LEU A 179 -12.14 3.71 -15.41
N ARG A 180 -12.17 2.62 -16.20
CA ARG A 180 -12.91 1.41 -15.84
C ARG A 180 -12.35 0.78 -14.57
N THR A 181 -11.03 0.70 -14.45
CA THR A 181 -10.37 0.16 -13.26
C THR A 181 -10.72 0.98 -12.01
N LEU A 182 -10.63 2.30 -12.09
CA LEU A 182 -10.99 3.20 -10.98
C LEU A 182 -12.46 3.05 -10.58
N MET A 183 -13.39 3.03 -11.55
CA MET A 183 -14.82 2.87 -11.26
C MET A 183 -15.12 1.50 -10.64
N ALA A 184 -14.60 0.42 -11.21
CA ALA A 184 -14.78 -0.93 -10.68
C ALA A 184 -14.18 -1.06 -9.27
N SER A 185 -13.03 -0.42 -9.02
CA SER A 185 -12.44 -0.35 -7.69
C SER A 185 -13.38 0.31 -6.69
N GLN A 186 -14.00 1.44 -7.03
CA GLN A 186 -14.96 2.10 -6.12
C GLN A 186 -16.17 1.22 -5.78
N ILE A 187 -16.69 0.46 -6.76
CA ILE A 187 -17.78 -0.49 -6.53
C ILE A 187 -17.32 -1.59 -5.55
N LEU A 188 -16.11 -2.13 -5.74
CA LEU A 188 -15.57 -3.15 -4.86
C LEU A 188 -15.23 -2.60 -3.46
N PHE A 189 -14.73 -1.37 -3.34
CA PHE A 189 -14.56 -0.71 -2.04
C PHE A 189 -15.89 -0.62 -1.29
N TRP A 190 -16.96 -0.24 -2.00
CA TRP A 190 -18.30 -0.21 -1.42
C TRP A 190 -18.79 -1.61 -1.02
N MET A 191 -18.68 -2.61 -1.90
CA MET A 191 -19.13 -3.99 -1.64
C MET A 191 -18.40 -4.63 -0.46
N LEU A 192 -17.10 -4.38 -0.34
CA LEU A 192 -16.25 -4.91 0.73
C LEU A 192 -16.27 -4.04 1.99
N ARG A 193 -17.00 -2.93 1.98
CA ARG A 193 -16.95 -1.95 3.06
C ARG A 193 -15.52 -1.57 3.43
N ALA A 194 -14.70 -1.27 2.41
CA ALA A 194 -13.31 -0.90 2.55
C ALA A 194 -13.21 0.64 2.66
N PRO A 195 -13.06 1.21 3.87
CA PRO A 195 -13.24 2.64 4.09
C PRO A 195 -12.04 3.49 3.66
N ASP A 196 -10.85 2.88 3.53
CA ASP A 196 -9.60 3.65 3.38
C ASP A 196 -9.14 3.85 1.92
N GLY A 197 -10.06 3.78 0.96
CA GLY A 197 -9.78 4.01 -0.46
C GLY A 197 -9.61 5.50 -0.81
N HIS A 198 -8.68 6.19 -0.16
CA HIS A 198 -8.40 7.62 -0.39
C HIS A 198 -7.38 7.86 -1.51
N ALA A 199 -7.15 9.12 -1.88
CA ALA A 199 -6.30 9.51 -3.00
C ALA A 199 -4.86 8.97 -2.95
N LYS A 200 -4.31 8.69 -1.76
CA LYS A 200 -2.96 8.09 -1.63
C LYS A 200 -2.91 6.58 -1.87
N ASN A 201 -4.05 5.90 -1.90
CA ASN A 201 -4.15 4.47 -2.17
C ASN A 201 -4.34 4.16 -3.67
N PHE A 202 -4.25 5.18 -4.50
CA PHE A 202 -4.18 5.08 -5.94
C PHE A 202 -2.98 5.85 -6.45
N SER A 203 -2.28 5.32 -7.44
CA SER A 203 -1.07 5.94 -7.99
C SER A 203 -1.04 5.86 -9.51
N ILE A 204 -0.25 6.76 -10.07
CA ILE A 204 0.11 6.75 -11.49
C ILE A 204 1.58 6.40 -11.64
N GLN A 205 1.91 5.69 -12.69
CA GLN A 205 3.28 5.40 -13.09
C GLN A 205 3.65 6.29 -14.27
N LEU A 206 4.65 7.14 -14.07
CA LEU A 206 5.17 8.02 -15.11
C LEU A 206 5.98 7.22 -16.12
N GLN A 207 5.80 7.53 -17.40
CA GLN A 207 6.50 6.82 -18.47
C GLN A 207 7.83 7.49 -18.79
N ALA A 208 8.93 6.73 -18.66
CA ALA A 208 10.27 7.21 -18.96
C ALA A 208 10.36 7.72 -20.42
N GLY A 209 10.97 8.90 -20.61
CA GLY A 209 11.14 9.51 -21.93
C GLY A 209 9.88 10.10 -22.56
N MET A 210 8.75 10.08 -21.86
CA MET A 210 7.46 10.60 -22.33
C MET A 210 6.92 11.61 -21.34
N ALA A 211 7.34 12.88 -21.43
CA ALA A 211 6.95 13.93 -20.50
C ALA A 211 5.42 14.02 -20.31
N GLY A 212 4.97 13.99 -19.07
CA GLY A 212 3.56 14.07 -18.69
C GLY A 212 2.70 12.84 -19.05
N ARG A 213 3.30 11.76 -19.59
CA ARG A 213 2.55 10.53 -19.91
C ARG A 213 2.64 9.53 -18.76
N PHE A 214 1.51 8.95 -18.43
CA PHE A 214 1.40 8.00 -17.31
C PHE A 214 0.35 6.91 -17.58
N ARG A 215 0.30 5.93 -16.69
CA ARG A 215 -0.75 4.91 -16.57
C ARG A 215 -1.11 4.73 -15.10
N LEU A 216 -2.31 4.26 -14.82
CA LEU A 216 -2.70 3.84 -13.49
C LEU A 216 -1.83 2.64 -13.05
N THR A 217 -1.37 2.65 -11.80
CA THR A 217 -0.67 1.50 -11.20
C THR A 217 -1.65 0.38 -10.86
N PRO A 218 -1.17 -0.84 -10.57
CA PRO A 218 -2.00 -1.85 -9.93
C PRO A 218 -2.62 -1.32 -8.64
N ILE A 219 -3.81 -1.83 -8.28
CA ILE A 219 -4.49 -1.50 -7.01
C ILE A 219 -3.75 -2.17 -5.85
N TYR A 220 -3.60 -1.46 -4.75
CA TYR A 220 -2.91 -1.89 -3.53
C TYR A 220 -3.60 -1.32 -2.29
N ASP A 221 -3.25 -1.83 -1.11
CA ASP A 221 -3.68 -1.31 0.18
C ASP A 221 -5.22 -1.29 0.33
N VAL A 222 -5.85 -2.43 0.07
CA VAL A 222 -7.31 -2.59 0.19
C VAL A 222 -7.63 -3.44 1.40
N MET A 223 -8.36 -2.87 2.35
CA MET A 223 -8.75 -3.55 3.58
C MET A 223 -10.23 -3.37 3.86
N SER A 224 -10.93 -4.48 4.09
CA SER A 224 -12.35 -4.49 4.44
C SER A 224 -12.56 -4.19 5.93
N ALA A 225 -13.61 -3.43 6.26
CA ALA A 225 -14.05 -3.24 7.63
C ALA A 225 -14.99 -4.37 8.12
N LEU A 226 -15.46 -5.26 7.25
CA LEU A 226 -16.41 -6.33 7.61
C LEU A 226 -15.99 -7.15 8.83
N PRO A 227 -14.70 -7.56 9.01
CA PRO A 227 -14.30 -8.33 10.18
C PRO A 227 -14.40 -7.59 11.52
N VAL A 228 -14.40 -6.26 11.48
CA VAL A 228 -14.43 -5.41 12.69
C VAL A 228 -15.75 -4.67 12.85
N MET A 229 -16.75 -4.99 12.04
CA MET A 229 -18.09 -4.40 12.14
C MET A 229 -18.97 -5.18 13.11
N GLY A 230 -19.77 -4.45 13.88
CA GLY A 230 -20.77 -5.03 14.78
C GLY A 230 -21.22 -4.07 15.85
N ASP A 231 -21.99 -4.62 16.81
CA ASP A 231 -22.61 -3.84 17.89
C ASP A 231 -21.83 -3.92 19.21
N SER A 232 -20.69 -4.64 19.24
CA SER A 232 -19.85 -4.75 20.43
C SER A 232 -19.02 -3.47 20.65
N PRO A 233 -18.60 -3.18 21.91
CA PRO A 233 -17.83 -1.96 22.22
C PRO A 233 -16.53 -1.81 21.39
N ASN A 234 -15.89 -2.94 21.02
CA ASN A 234 -14.65 -2.99 20.27
C ASN A 234 -14.87 -3.17 18.77
N GLN A 235 -16.08 -2.92 18.29
CA GLN A 235 -16.42 -3.01 16.87
C GLN A 235 -16.89 -1.65 16.35
N TRP A 236 -16.77 -1.46 15.06
CA TRP A 236 -17.31 -0.28 14.39
C TRP A 236 -18.78 -0.52 14.03
N ALA A 237 -19.64 0.37 14.46
CA ALA A 237 -21.05 0.31 14.06
C ALA A 237 -21.15 0.51 12.53
N PRO A 238 -22.00 -0.27 11.84
CA PRO A 238 -22.16 -0.15 10.38
C PRO A 238 -22.42 1.28 9.89
N GLN A 239 -23.13 2.07 10.70
CA GLN A 239 -23.50 3.47 10.38
C GLN A 239 -22.30 4.44 10.47
N GLU A 240 -21.21 4.04 11.12
CA GLU A 240 -20.00 4.87 11.27
C GLU A 240 -19.02 4.67 10.11
N ILE A 241 -19.18 3.58 9.35
CA ILE A 241 -18.28 3.27 8.26
C ILE A 241 -18.65 4.09 7.04
N LYS A 242 -17.66 4.85 6.55
CA LYS A 242 -17.78 5.73 5.39
C LYS A 242 -16.67 5.44 4.43
N LEU A 243 -16.97 5.53 3.13
CA LEU A 243 -15.93 5.50 2.11
C LEU A 243 -15.09 6.78 2.16
N ALA A 244 -13.82 6.68 1.79
CA ALA A 244 -12.91 7.81 1.76
C ALA A 244 -13.23 8.84 0.68
N MET A 245 -13.91 8.42 -0.39
CA MET A 245 -14.33 9.28 -1.51
C MET A 245 -15.81 9.13 -1.80
N ALA A 246 -16.47 10.26 -2.12
CA ALA A 246 -17.88 10.33 -2.45
C ALA A 246 -18.15 9.92 -3.90
N LEU A 247 -19.27 9.21 -4.13
CA LEU A 247 -19.70 8.89 -5.49
C LEU A 247 -20.34 10.09 -6.21
N LEU A 248 -21.06 10.99 -5.50
CA LEU A 248 -21.84 12.07 -6.11
C LEU A 248 -21.78 13.38 -5.30
N GLY A 249 -20.63 13.76 -4.75
CA GLY A 249 -20.45 15.04 -4.05
C GLY A 249 -20.53 14.95 -2.54
N LYS A 250 -20.25 16.08 -1.88
CA LYS A 250 -19.84 16.18 -0.47
C LYS A 250 -20.71 15.52 0.60
N ASN A 251 -21.96 15.28 0.35
CA ASN A 251 -22.87 14.81 1.40
C ASN A 251 -23.60 13.51 1.07
N ARG A 252 -23.22 12.89 0.00
CA ARG A 252 -23.88 11.64 -0.41
C ARG A 252 -22.83 10.59 -0.53
N HIS A 253 -22.83 9.72 0.45
CA HIS A 253 -22.06 8.81 0.17
C HIS A 253 -21.44 8.00 0.83
N TYR A 254 -21.30 7.99 1.72
CA TYR A 254 -20.32 7.35 2.44
C TYR A 254 -20.85 6.13 3.19
N HIS A 255 -22.14 5.95 3.25
CA HIS A 255 -22.71 4.81 3.95
C HIS A 255 -22.71 3.56 3.07
N VAL A 256 -22.17 2.52 3.56
CA VAL A 256 -22.12 1.18 2.98
C VAL A 256 -23.18 0.30 3.59
#